data_d06326f54b812d0ae9f887e470e4c7ce
#
_entry.id   d06326f54b812d0ae9f887e470e4c7ce
#
_cell.length_a   1.000
_cell.length_b   1.000
_cell.length_c   1.000
_cell.angle_alpha   90.00
_cell.angle_beta   90.00
_cell.angle_gamma   90.00
#
_symmetry.space_group_name_H-M   'P 1'
#
loop_
_entity.id
_entity.type
_entity.pdbx_description
1 polymer ?
#
loop_
_entity_poly.entity_id
_entity_poly.type
_entity_poly.pdbx_seq_one_letter_code
_entity_poly.pdbx_strand_id
1 'polypeptide(L)'
;MRRRIFLAGLGFAALQLAGCAAKPQTTPDYVLTYADNQPAGYPTTQGAQYFADLVQQQTGGKVVIQVKANGEYGSEQQVWEQLAIGGIDFARVSLSVATDDLPRLNVLLLPYLYRDA
;
A
#
# COMPACT_ATOMS: atom_id res chain seq x y z
N MET A 1 24.90 -22.12 -68.00
CA MET A 1 24.89 -23.13 -66.92
C MET A 1 24.98 -22.40 -65.58
N ARG A 2 24.12 -22.80 -64.55
CA ARG A 2 24.10 -22.37 -63.15
C ARG A 2 23.39 -21.10 -62.80
N ARG A 3 22.09 -21.13 -62.98
CA ARG A 3 21.12 -20.40 -62.21
C ARG A 3 20.46 -21.43 -61.29
N ARG A 4 20.78 -21.52 -60.01
CA ARG A 4 19.99 -22.16 -58.93
C ARG A 4 20.74 -21.90 -57.63
N ILE A 5 19.97 -21.48 -56.63
CA ILE A 5 20.32 -21.24 -55.20
C ILE A 5 20.30 -19.75 -54.85
N PHE A 6 19.08 -19.20 -54.72
CA PHE A 6 18.80 -18.05 -53.88
C PHE A 6 17.30 -18.03 -53.54
N LEU A 7 16.79 -19.04 -52.85
CA LEU A 7 15.42 -19.07 -52.32
C LEU A 7 15.33 -19.95 -51.08
N ALA A 8 16.19 -19.72 -50.09
CA ALA A 8 16.09 -20.42 -48.80
C ALA A 8 16.60 -19.52 -47.66
N GLY A 9 16.05 -18.35 -47.48
CA GLY A 9 16.50 -17.43 -46.42
C GLY A 9 15.44 -16.46 -45.88
N LEU A 10 14.19 -16.58 -46.27
CA LEU A 10 13.14 -15.61 -45.87
C LEU A 10 12.07 -16.19 -44.94
N GLY A 11 12.32 -17.33 -44.30
CA GLY A 11 11.30 -18.02 -43.48
C GLY A 11 11.51 -17.96 -41.96
N PHE A 12 12.51 -17.27 -41.40
CA PHE A 12 12.83 -17.40 -39.97
C PHE A 12 12.75 -16.10 -39.15
N ALA A 13 12.30 -15.00 -39.74
CA ALA A 13 12.28 -13.69 -39.04
C ALA A 13 10.88 -13.24 -38.54
N ALA A 14 9.84 -14.09 -38.58
CA ALA A 14 8.47 -13.69 -38.29
C ALA A 14 7.90 -14.24 -36.96
N LEU A 15 8.73 -14.84 -36.07
CA LEU A 15 8.21 -15.52 -34.86
C LEU A 15 8.68 -14.93 -33.54
N GLN A 16 9.09 -13.68 -33.45
CA GLN A 16 9.59 -13.06 -32.22
C GLN A 16 8.75 -11.86 -31.71
N LEU A 17 7.52 -11.69 -32.13
CA LEU A 17 6.65 -10.59 -31.68
C LEU A 17 5.47 -11.04 -30.80
N ALA A 18 5.58 -12.20 -30.15
CA ALA A 18 4.55 -12.65 -29.21
C ALA A 18 5.12 -12.63 -27.78
N GLY A 19 5.09 -11.50 -27.09
CA GLY A 19 5.49 -11.56 -25.71
C GLY A 19 5.70 -10.27 -24.95
N CYS A 20 4.76 -9.35 -24.99
CA CYS A 20 4.55 -8.43 -23.87
C CYS A 20 3.07 -8.05 -23.88
N ALA A 21 2.23 -8.98 -23.45
CA ALA A 21 0.91 -8.60 -22.94
C ALA A 21 1.15 -7.86 -21.62
N ALA A 22 1.39 -6.55 -21.70
CA ALA A 22 1.31 -5.68 -20.52
C ALA A 22 -0.08 -5.92 -19.92
N LYS A 23 -0.11 -6.44 -18.67
CA LYS A 23 -1.34 -6.48 -17.90
C LYS A 23 -1.94 -5.07 -17.97
N PRO A 24 -3.23 -4.92 -18.29
CA PRO A 24 -3.86 -3.61 -18.25
C PRO A 24 -3.61 -3.03 -16.86
N GLN A 25 -2.81 -1.97 -16.78
CA GLN A 25 -2.67 -1.21 -15.54
C GLN A 25 -4.00 -0.50 -15.34
N THR A 26 -4.84 -1.07 -14.51
CA THR A 26 -6.05 -0.41 -14.06
C THR A 26 -5.60 0.82 -13.28
N THR A 27 -5.91 2.01 -13.78
CA THR A 27 -5.70 3.24 -13.02
C THR A 27 -6.60 3.14 -11.78
N PRO A 28 -6.07 3.29 -10.56
CA PRO A 28 -6.90 3.22 -9.37
C PRO A 28 -7.92 4.35 -9.33
N ASP A 29 -9.14 4.03 -8.93
CA ASP A 29 -10.21 5.03 -8.75
C ASP A 29 -9.94 5.88 -7.48
N TYR A 30 -9.30 5.26 -6.47
CA TYR A 30 -8.96 5.88 -5.18
C TYR A 30 -7.52 5.53 -4.78
N VAL A 31 -6.78 6.56 -4.38
CA VAL A 31 -5.46 6.42 -3.77
C VAL A 31 -5.53 7.02 -2.37
N LEU A 32 -5.43 6.17 -1.37
CA LEU A 32 -5.55 6.53 0.04
C LEU A 32 -4.18 6.47 0.72
N THR A 33 -3.99 7.27 1.76
CA THR A 33 -2.74 7.36 2.50
C THR A 33 -2.89 6.76 3.89
N TYR A 34 -1.95 5.89 4.27
CA TYR A 34 -1.81 5.33 5.61
C TYR A 34 -0.49 5.80 6.23
N ALA A 35 -0.54 6.54 7.34
CA ALA A 35 0.64 7.05 8.03
C ALA A 35 1.01 6.18 9.24
N ASP A 36 2.31 5.84 9.36
CA ASP A 36 2.89 5.12 10.49
C ASP A 36 4.26 5.73 10.87
N ASN A 37 4.49 5.91 12.17
CA ASN A 37 5.76 6.40 12.69
C ASN A 37 6.83 5.31 12.76
N GLN A 38 6.44 4.04 12.74
CA GLN A 38 7.37 2.92 12.87
C GLN A 38 8.10 2.62 11.54
N PRO A 39 9.27 1.99 11.63
CA PRO A 39 9.98 1.54 10.44
C PRO A 39 9.17 0.53 9.63
N ALA A 40 9.41 0.48 8.33
CA ALA A 40 8.72 -0.45 7.42
C ALA A 40 8.82 -1.94 7.83
N GLY A 41 9.90 -2.33 8.49
CA GLY A 41 10.09 -3.69 9.03
C GLY A 41 9.39 -3.97 10.36
N TYR A 42 8.73 -2.99 10.97
CA TYR A 42 8.05 -3.18 12.25
C TYR A 42 6.75 -4.00 12.07
N PRO A 43 6.41 -4.90 12.99
CA PRO A 43 5.27 -5.83 12.80
C PRO A 43 3.94 -5.15 12.50
N THR A 44 3.63 -4.02 13.15
CA THR A 44 2.38 -3.29 12.88
C THR A 44 2.37 -2.64 11.51
N THR A 45 3.52 -2.12 11.05
CA THR A 45 3.67 -1.53 9.72
C THR A 45 3.56 -2.59 8.62
N GLN A 46 4.11 -3.79 8.87
CA GLN A 46 3.91 -4.94 7.98
C GLN A 46 2.44 -5.35 7.91
N GLY A 47 1.73 -5.31 9.04
CA GLY A 47 0.28 -5.53 9.09
C GLY A 47 -0.49 -4.49 8.25
N ALA A 48 -0.09 -3.22 8.33
CA ALA A 48 -0.67 -2.15 7.49
C ALA A 48 -0.40 -2.39 6.00
N GLN A 49 0.80 -2.84 5.63
CA GLN A 49 1.12 -3.19 4.25
C GLN A 49 0.27 -4.38 3.76
N TYR A 50 0.14 -5.42 4.58
CA TYR A 50 -0.71 -6.56 4.27
C TYR A 50 -2.18 -6.14 4.07
N PHE A 51 -2.69 -5.26 4.92
CA PHE A 51 -4.03 -4.67 4.76
C PHE A 51 -4.16 -3.94 3.43
N ALA A 52 -3.18 -3.08 3.08
CA ALA A 52 -3.16 -2.34 1.82
C ALA A 52 -3.18 -3.28 0.60
N ASP A 53 -2.37 -4.34 0.63
CA ASP A 53 -2.29 -5.34 -0.43
C ASP A 53 -3.61 -6.11 -0.60
N LEU A 54 -4.26 -6.48 0.52
CA LEU A 54 -5.57 -7.15 0.49
C LEU A 54 -6.65 -6.25 -0.11
N VAL A 55 -6.70 -4.97 0.27
CA VAL A 55 -7.68 -4.01 -0.29
C VAL A 55 -7.46 -3.86 -1.79
N GLN A 56 -6.22 -3.69 -2.22
CA GLN A 56 -5.89 -3.59 -3.64
C GLN A 56 -6.30 -4.86 -4.41
N GLN A 57 -6.02 -6.03 -3.86
CA GLN A 57 -6.39 -7.31 -4.47
C GLN A 57 -7.91 -7.48 -4.56
N GLN A 58 -8.63 -7.24 -3.46
CA GLN A 58 -10.08 -7.44 -3.38
C GLN A 58 -10.88 -6.44 -4.24
N THR A 59 -10.31 -5.25 -4.46
CA THR A 59 -10.92 -4.23 -5.31
C THR A 59 -10.51 -4.32 -6.78
N GLY A 60 -9.70 -5.32 -7.14
CA GLY A 60 -9.16 -5.45 -8.50
C GLY A 60 -8.27 -4.26 -8.90
N GLY A 61 -7.59 -3.62 -7.94
CA GLY A 61 -6.71 -2.48 -8.14
C GLY A 61 -7.43 -1.12 -8.18
N LYS A 62 -8.74 -1.08 -7.92
CA LYS A 62 -9.50 0.18 -7.91
C LYS A 62 -9.18 1.05 -6.71
N VAL A 63 -8.87 0.45 -5.57
CA VAL A 63 -8.43 1.15 -4.36
C VAL A 63 -7.00 0.77 -4.05
N VAL A 64 -6.14 1.76 -3.90
CA VAL A 64 -4.74 1.60 -3.51
C VAL A 64 -4.50 2.37 -2.23
N ILE A 65 -3.91 1.72 -1.23
CA ILE A 65 -3.50 2.36 0.02
C ILE A 65 -1.97 2.46 0.02
N GLN A 66 -1.45 3.67 0.12
CA GLN A 66 -0.02 3.94 0.23
C GLN A 66 0.38 4.00 1.70
N VAL A 67 1.12 3.00 2.16
CA VAL A 67 1.66 2.97 3.52
C VAL A 67 2.93 3.81 3.58
N LYS A 68 2.90 4.87 4.39
CA LYS A 68 3.97 5.83 4.64
C LYS A 68 4.54 5.59 6.02
N ALA A 69 5.65 4.87 6.07
CA ALA A 69 6.36 4.46 7.29
C ALA A 69 7.38 5.51 7.74
N ASN A 70 8.12 5.20 8.81
CA ASN A 70 9.26 5.99 9.33
C ASN A 70 8.90 7.43 9.76
N GLY A 71 7.65 7.72 10.10
CA GLY A 71 7.25 9.06 10.50
C GLY A 71 7.31 10.10 9.37
N GLU A 72 7.11 9.68 8.12
CA GLU A 72 7.14 10.56 6.95
C GLU A 72 6.16 11.74 7.08
N TYR A 73 5.05 11.55 7.78
CA TYR A 73 4.03 12.56 8.04
C TYR A 73 4.19 13.27 9.39
N GLY A 74 5.29 13.05 10.11
CA GLY A 74 5.61 13.69 11.37
C GLY A 74 5.34 12.83 12.61
N SER A 75 5.21 13.49 13.77
CA SER A 75 4.89 12.83 15.04
C SER A 75 3.49 12.24 15.07
N GLU A 76 3.20 11.33 16.01
CA GLU A 76 1.83 10.78 16.18
C GLU A 76 0.78 11.88 16.40
N GLN A 77 1.12 12.94 17.12
CA GLN A 77 0.22 14.08 17.31
C GLN A 77 -0.08 14.79 15.98
N GLN A 78 0.95 15.08 15.18
CA GLN A 78 0.78 15.73 13.88
C GLN A 78 -0.03 14.86 12.90
N VAL A 79 0.21 13.54 12.94
CA VAL A 79 -0.54 12.56 12.14
C VAL A 79 -2.00 12.53 12.56
N TRP A 80 -2.29 12.57 13.88
CA TRP A 80 -3.63 12.64 14.42
C TRP A 80 -4.40 13.89 13.96
N GLU A 81 -3.75 15.05 14.03
CA GLU A 81 -4.30 16.31 13.55
C GLU A 81 -4.62 16.27 12.04
N GLN A 82 -3.72 15.72 11.24
CA GLN A 82 -3.95 15.56 9.80
C GLN A 82 -5.10 14.59 9.49
N LEU A 83 -5.22 13.50 10.25
CA LEU A 83 -6.33 12.57 10.13
C LEU A 83 -7.68 13.26 10.44
N ALA A 84 -7.72 14.08 11.51
CA ALA A 84 -8.93 14.80 11.94
C ALA A 84 -9.46 15.79 10.89
N ILE A 85 -8.55 16.41 10.12
CA ILE A 85 -8.92 17.35 9.05
C ILE A 85 -9.01 16.69 7.66
N GLY A 86 -8.81 15.38 7.56
CA GLY A 86 -8.87 14.65 6.29
C GLY A 86 -7.64 14.81 5.39
N GLY A 87 -6.49 15.21 5.95
CA GLY A 87 -5.22 15.30 5.22
C GLY A 87 -4.60 13.94 4.93
N ILE A 88 -4.94 12.93 5.71
CA ILE A 88 -4.62 11.51 5.51
C ILE A 88 -5.87 10.67 5.81
N ASP A 89 -5.91 9.44 5.28
CA ASP A 89 -7.10 8.58 5.36
C ASP A 89 -7.02 7.57 6.50
N PHE A 90 -5.82 7.07 6.82
CA PHE A 90 -5.57 6.10 7.88
C PHE A 90 -4.32 6.47 8.65
N ALA A 91 -4.30 6.15 9.93
CA ALA A 91 -3.14 6.34 10.78
C ALA A 91 -3.02 5.24 11.82
N ARG A 92 -1.78 4.88 12.16
CA ARG A 92 -1.45 4.16 13.38
C ARG A 92 -0.89 5.17 14.39
N VAL A 93 -1.63 5.37 15.47
CA VAL A 93 -1.22 6.22 16.58
C VAL A 93 -1.41 5.50 17.91
N SER A 94 -0.69 5.92 18.95
CA SER A 94 -0.95 5.49 20.31
C SER A 94 -2.32 5.97 20.76
N LEU A 95 -3.03 5.15 21.53
CA LEU A 95 -4.34 5.51 22.04
C LEU A 95 -4.30 6.79 22.90
N SER A 96 -3.17 7.03 23.61
CA SER A 96 -2.96 8.23 24.42
C SER A 96 -3.06 9.53 23.62
N VAL A 97 -2.69 9.53 22.35
CA VAL A 97 -2.79 10.72 21.49
C VAL A 97 -4.26 11.09 21.21
N ALA A 98 -5.10 10.07 21.08
CA ALA A 98 -6.52 10.26 20.78
C ALA A 98 -7.35 10.67 22.04
N THR A 99 -6.83 10.49 23.27
CA THR A 99 -7.59 10.69 24.50
C THR A 99 -7.87 12.15 24.82
N ASP A 100 -7.08 13.08 24.28
CA ASP A 100 -7.31 14.52 24.48
C ASP A 100 -8.60 14.95 23.78
N ASP A 101 -8.86 14.43 22.59
CA ASP A 101 -10.08 14.70 21.82
C ASP A 101 -11.24 13.76 22.20
N LEU A 102 -10.91 12.53 22.61
CA LEU A 102 -11.85 11.47 22.94
C LEU A 102 -11.62 10.93 24.36
N PRO A 103 -11.96 11.70 25.42
CA PRO A 103 -11.66 11.34 26.82
C PRO A 103 -12.21 9.98 27.27
N ARG A 104 -13.27 9.49 26.64
CA ARG A 104 -13.84 8.16 26.93
C ARG A 104 -12.89 7.01 26.64
N LEU A 105 -11.91 7.21 25.75
CA LEU A 105 -10.89 6.20 25.42
C LEU A 105 -9.91 5.99 26.57
N ASN A 106 -9.83 6.89 27.56
CA ASN A 106 -8.98 6.71 28.73
C ASN A 106 -9.27 5.42 29.51
N VAL A 107 -10.51 4.91 29.44
CA VAL A 107 -10.85 3.64 30.08
C VAL A 107 -9.99 2.48 29.57
N LEU A 108 -9.60 2.52 28.28
CA LEU A 108 -8.76 1.49 27.65
C LEU A 108 -7.28 1.59 28.07
N LEU A 109 -6.88 2.69 28.68
CA LEU A 109 -5.51 2.90 29.20
C LEU A 109 -5.37 2.51 30.68
N LEU A 110 -6.45 2.06 31.33
CA LEU A 110 -6.41 1.66 32.73
C LEU A 110 -5.52 0.42 32.91
N PRO A 111 -4.65 0.43 33.91
CA PRO A 111 -3.84 -0.74 34.23
C PRO A 111 -4.75 -1.92 34.62
N TYR A 112 -4.30 -3.13 34.30
CA TYR A 112 -5.00 -4.39 34.63
C TYR A 112 -6.38 -4.55 33.98
N LEU A 113 -6.72 -3.75 32.98
CA LEU A 113 -7.97 -3.91 32.23
C LEU A 113 -7.94 -5.21 31.38
N TYR A 114 -6.78 -5.54 30.84
CA TYR A 114 -6.55 -6.75 30.04
C TYR A 114 -5.84 -7.80 30.92
N ARG A 115 -6.28 -9.07 30.83
CA ARG A 115 -5.73 -10.16 31.64
C ARG A 115 -4.52 -10.82 31.00
N ASP A 116 -4.48 -10.82 29.68
CA ASP A 116 -3.41 -11.44 28.89
C ASP A 116 -3.08 -10.55 27.67
N ALA A 117 -1.84 -10.65 27.21
CA ALA A 117 -1.34 -9.98 26.01
C ALA A 117 -1.39 -10.94 24.83
#